data_72768c97d0b506930d35a85ebff4c245
#
_entry.id   72768c97d0b506930d35a85ebff4c245
#
_cell.length_a   1.000
_cell.length_b   1.000
_cell.length_c   1.000
_cell.angle_alpha   90.00
_cell.angle_beta   90.00
_cell.angle_gamma   90.00
#
_symmetry.space_group_name_H-M   'P 1'
#
loop_
_entity.id
_entity.type
_entity.pdbx_description
1 polymer ?
#
loop_
_entity_poly.entity_id
_entity_poly.type
_entity_poly.pdbx_seq_one_letter_code
_entity_poly.pdbx_strand_id
1 'polypeptide(L)'
;ARIVFSVQQWADRSKINPLAIFCDEAHLYIPANAQQGIELSSLQSFERIAKEGRKYGIGLVIVSQRPSEVNQSSNFIAMRLTNADDQSVIKKLLPDSIGNFADLLPVLDIGEAIAVGDASLLPSRIIIDEPQQKPNSATVKFWDEWSRESVSDDIGAAVLAMRRQGR
;
A
#
# COMPACT_ATOMS: atom_id res chain seq x y z
N ALA A 1 5.55 -11.74 7.50
CA ALA A 1 5.65 -12.34 6.16
C ALA A 1 6.33 -13.72 6.22
N ARG A 2 7.62 -13.84 6.58
CA ARG A 2 8.39 -15.10 6.55
C ARG A 2 7.75 -16.24 7.36
N ILE A 3 7.36 -15.99 8.61
CA ILE A 3 6.74 -17.01 9.47
C ILE A 3 5.41 -17.48 8.88
N VAL A 4 4.57 -16.55 8.45
CA VAL A 4 3.27 -16.85 7.84
C VAL A 4 3.43 -17.72 6.61
N PHE A 5 4.37 -17.36 5.72
CA PHE A 5 4.66 -18.16 4.54
C PHE A 5 5.11 -19.58 4.89
N SER A 6 6.01 -19.73 5.87
CA SER A 6 6.51 -21.03 6.31
C SER A 6 5.39 -21.89 6.91
N VAL A 7 4.52 -21.30 7.74
CA VAL A 7 3.38 -22.02 8.31
C VAL A 7 2.45 -22.56 7.22
N GLN A 8 2.09 -21.71 6.25
CA GLN A 8 1.21 -22.11 5.15
C GLN A 8 1.88 -23.13 4.21
N GLN A 9 3.18 -23.06 4.01
CA GLN A 9 3.93 -23.99 3.16
C GLN A 9 3.90 -25.42 3.72
N TRP A 10 3.93 -25.57 5.04
CA TRP A 10 3.93 -26.87 5.73
C TRP A 10 2.54 -27.32 6.19
N ALA A 11 1.53 -26.48 6.02
CA ALA A 11 0.15 -26.83 6.37
C ALA A 11 -0.38 -27.94 5.43
N ASP A 12 -1.25 -28.78 5.98
CA ASP A 12 -2.01 -29.74 5.18
C ASP A 12 -2.90 -28.98 4.18
N ARG A 13 -2.72 -29.23 2.89
CA ARG A 13 -3.43 -28.55 1.81
C ARG A 13 -4.96 -28.64 1.91
N SER A 14 -5.48 -29.69 2.54
CA SER A 14 -6.92 -29.83 2.77
C SER A 14 -7.45 -28.91 3.88
N LYS A 15 -6.55 -28.30 4.67
CA LYS A 15 -6.86 -27.45 5.84
C LYS A 15 -6.30 -26.04 5.72
N ILE A 16 -5.79 -25.64 4.56
CA ILE A 16 -5.27 -24.29 4.34
C ILE A 16 -6.43 -23.29 4.40
N ASN A 17 -6.36 -22.35 5.34
CA ASN A 17 -7.22 -21.18 5.34
C ASN A 17 -6.58 -20.10 4.47
N PRO A 18 -7.25 -19.62 3.42
CA PRO A 18 -6.73 -18.52 2.63
C PRO A 18 -6.46 -17.30 3.51
N LEU A 19 -5.33 -16.64 3.27
CA LEU A 19 -4.88 -15.47 4.03
C LEU A 19 -4.56 -14.34 3.06
N ALA A 20 -5.03 -13.14 3.33
CA ALA A 20 -4.61 -11.92 2.66
C ALA A 20 -3.74 -11.09 3.60
N ILE A 21 -2.56 -10.71 3.13
CA ILE A 21 -1.62 -9.83 3.85
C ILE A 21 -1.72 -8.45 3.22
N PHE A 22 -2.18 -7.46 3.99
CA PHE A 22 -2.22 -6.06 3.59
C PHE A 22 -1.00 -5.34 4.16
N CYS A 23 -0.22 -4.74 3.28
CA CYS A 23 0.99 -4.00 3.62
C CYS A 23 0.76 -2.53 3.29
N ASP A 24 0.39 -1.74 4.29
CA ASP A 24 0.26 -0.30 4.15
C ASP A 24 1.61 0.39 4.31
N GLU A 25 1.82 1.51 3.60
CA GLU A 25 3.11 2.22 3.52
C GLU A 25 4.30 1.28 3.25
N ALA A 26 4.11 0.39 2.29
CA ALA A 26 5.02 -0.72 2.03
C ALA A 26 6.47 -0.30 1.74
N HIS A 27 6.68 0.91 1.23
CA HIS A 27 8.02 1.47 0.99
C HIS A 27 8.89 1.55 2.25
N LEU A 28 8.29 1.53 3.46
CA LEU A 28 9.04 1.57 4.71
C LEU A 28 9.73 0.24 5.04
N TYR A 29 9.25 -0.89 4.50
CA TYR A 29 9.78 -2.21 4.83
C TYR A 29 9.99 -3.14 3.62
N ILE A 30 9.67 -2.65 2.41
CA ILE A 30 9.96 -3.33 1.13
C ILE A 30 10.69 -2.33 0.21
N PRO A 31 11.87 -1.80 0.59
CA PRO A 31 12.59 -0.85 -0.25
C PRO A 31 13.13 -1.54 -1.50
N ALA A 32 13.00 -0.88 -2.65
CA ALA A 32 13.48 -1.41 -3.94
C ALA A 32 15.01 -1.65 -3.98
N ASN A 33 15.76 -0.94 -3.14
CA ASN A 33 17.23 -0.92 -3.15
C ASN A 33 17.86 -1.54 -1.90
N ALA A 34 17.18 -2.49 -1.24
CA ALA A 34 17.75 -3.19 -0.09
C ALA A 34 19.01 -3.98 -0.50
N GLN A 35 20.16 -3.59 0.02
CA GLN A 35 21.42 -4.23 -0.34
C GLN A 35 21.91 -5.25 0.70
N GLN A 36 21.61 -5.08 1.97
CA GLN A 36 22.12 -5.95 3.05
C GLN A 36 21.17 -5.99 4.27
N GLY A 37 21.31 -7.03 5.10
CA GLY A 37 20.73 -7.12 6.43
C GLY A 37 19.25 -7.49 6.47
N ILE A 38 18.54 -6.92 7.45
CA ILE A 38 17.13 -7.22 7.74
C ILE A 38 16.23 -6.79 6.57
N GLU A 39 16.53 -5.68 5.92
CA GLU A 39 15.77 -5.14 4.80
C GLU A 39 15.79 -6.10 3.61
N LEU A 40 16.96 -6.65 3.27
CA LEU A 40 17.08 -7.65 2.20
C LEU A 40 16.30 -8.93 2.53
N SER A 41 16.36 -9.40 3.78
CA SER A 41 15.60 -10.57 4.22
C SER A 41 14.09 -10.34 4.19
N SER A 42 13.66 -9.11 4.52
CA SER A 42 12.27 -8.70 4.41
C SER A 42 11.82 -8.71 2.95
N LEU A 43 12.54 -8.02 2.08
CA LEU A 43 12.27 -7.95 0.65
C LEU A 43 12.15 -9.35 0.03
N GLN A 44 13.12 -10.23 0.26
CA GLN A 44 13.11 -11.61 -0.25
C GLN A 44 11.87 -12.40 0.21
N SER A 45 11.42 -12.15 1.45
CA SER A 45 10.21 -12.81 1.99
C SER A 45 8.96 -12.35 1.28
N PHE A 46 8.83 -11.05 0.99
CA PHE A 46 7.69 -10.51 0.24
C PHE A 46 7.73 -10.92 -1.22
N GLU A 47 8.89 -10.89 -1.87
CA GLU A 47 9.06 -11.38 -3.24
C GLU A 47 8.66 -12.85 -3.38
N ARG A 48 9.03 -13.68 -2.41
CA ARG A 48 8.64 -15.09 -2.39
C ARG A 48 7.14 -15.26 -2.26
N ILE A 49 6.48 -14.47 -1.41
CA ILE A 49 5.02 -14.48 -1.30
C ILE A 49 4.38 -14.02 -2.61
N ALA A 50 4.89 -12.97 -3.23
CA ALA A 50 4.37 -12.49 -4.51
C ALA A 50 4.46 -13.55 -5.62
N LYS A 51 5.56 -14.30 -5.67
CA LYS A 51 5.79 -15.34 -6.69
C LYS A 51 5.05 -16.65 -6.41
N GLU A 52 5.01 -17.08 -5.17
CA GLU A 52 4.59 -18.43 -4.80
C GLU A 52 3.36 -18.47 -3.88
N GLY A 53 2.96 -17.34 -3.29
CA GLY A 53 1.91 -17.28 -2.25
C GLY A 53 0.60 -17.92 -2.68
N ARG A 54 0.20 -17.75 -3.95
CA ARG A 54 -1.01 -18.37 -4.51
C ARG A 54 -1.05 -19.88 -4.31
N LYS A 55 0.09 -20.58 -4.40
CA LYS A 55 0.17 -22.04 -4.21
C LYS A 55 -0.16 -22.46 -2.77
N TYR A 56 0.00 -21.55 -1.83
CA TYR A 56 -0.18 -21.76 -0.40
C TYR A 56 -1.37 -20.97 0.17
N GLY A 57 -2.24 -20.46 -0.70
CA GLY A 57 -3.43 -19.72 -0.29
C GLY A 57 -3.10 -18.34 0.31
N ILE A 58 -1.95 -17.73 -0.04
CA ILE A 58 -1.58 -16.40 0.44
C ILE A 58 -1.74 -15.38 -0.67
N GLY A 59 -2.59 -14.38 -0.43
CA GLY A 59 -2.68 -13.16 -1.22
C GLY A 59 -1.86 -12.04 -0.58
N LEU A 60 -1.24 -11.20 -1.40
CA LEU A 60 -0.48 -10.03 -0.96
C LEU A 60 -1.08 -8.78 -1.59
N VAL A 61 -1.44 -7.81 -0.74
CA VAL A 61 -1.90 -6.49 -1.14
C VAL A 61 -0.89 -5.48 -0.62
N ILE A 62 -0.29 -4.73 -1.54
CA ILE A 62 0.71 -3.72 -1.24
C ILE A 62 0.09 -2.35 -1.48
N VAL A 63 0.10 -1.51 -0.46
CA VAL A 63 -0.35 -0.12 -0.53
C VAL A 63 0.87 0.78 -0.36
N SER A 64 1.12 1.65 -1.31
CA SER A 64 2.26 2.56 -1.27
C SER A 64 1.95 3.84 -2.05
N GLN A 65 2.50 4.94 -1.56
CA GLN A 65 2.49 6.22 -2.27
C GLN A 65 3.63 6.30 -3.31
N ARG A 66 4.51 5.28 -3.34
CA ARG A 66 5.68 5.20 -4.23
C ARG A 66 5.70 3.91 -5.03
N PRO A 67 4.91 3.82 -6.10
CA PRO A 67 4.83 2.61 -6.92
C PRO A 67 6.16 2.22 -7.57
N SER A 68 7.10 3.16 -7.75
CA SER A 68 8.43 2.88 -8.26
C SER A 68 9.26 1.92 -7.39
N GLU A 69 8.88 1.75 -6.13
CA GLU A 69 9.55 0.88 -5.17
C GLU A 69 8.96 -0.55 -5.14
N VAL A 70 7.91 -0.83 -5.92
CA VAL A 70 7.18 -2.11 -5.88
C VAL A 70 7.11 -2.75 -7.27
N ASN A 71 8.02 -3.66 -7.57
CA ASN A 71 8.22 -4.17 -8.93
C ASN A 71 7.54 -5.51 -9.30
N GLN A 72 6.73 -6.15 -8.42
CA GLN A 72 6.28 -7.53 -8.66
C GLN A 72 4.79 -7.80 -8.44
N SER A 73 3.94 -6.81 -8.63
CA SER A 73 2.49 -7.02 -8.57
C SER A 73 1.92 -7.38 -9.93
N SER A 74 0.98 -8.34 -9.99
CA SER A 74 0.28 -8.72 -11.22
C SER A 74 -0.91 -7.80 -11.53
N ASN A 75 -1.42 -7.11 -10.50
CA ASN A 75 -2.57 -6.22 -10.61
C ASN A 75 -2.28 -4.92 -9.89
N PHE A 76 -2.70 -3.82 -10.49
CA PHE A 76 -2.51 -2.48 -9.95
C PHE A 76 -3.84 -1.73 -9.92
N ILE A 77 -4.06 -1.02 -8.83
CA ILE A 77 -5.11 -0.01 -8.70
C ILE A 77 -4.38 1.32 -8.45
N ALA A 78 -4.18 2.08 -9.51
CA ALA A 78 -3.45 3.35 -9.45
C ALA A 78 -4.44 4.50 -9.25
N MET A 79 -4.40 5.12 -8.09
CA MET A 79 -5.10 6.37 -7.81
C MET A 79 -4.32 7.57 -8.37
N ARG A 80 -4.72 8.79 -8.05
CA ARG A 80 -4.06 10.00 -8.56
C ARG A 80 -2.56 10.01 -8.23
N LEU A 81 -1.73 10.12 -9.27
CA LEU A 81 -0.28 10.23 -9.20
C LEU A 81 0.17 11.50 -9.91
N THR A 82 0.83 12.39 -9.18
CA THR A 82 1.34 13.66 -9.71
C THR A 82 2.82 13.62 -10.05
N ASN A 83 3.58 12.69 -9.47
CA ASN A 83 5.01 12.53 -9.72
C ASN A 83 5.25 11.77 -11.04
N ALA A 84 6.11 12.29 -11.90
CA ALA A 84 6.42 11.71 -13.20
C ALA A 84 7.10 10.32 -13.12
N ASP A 85 7.97 10.10 -12.12
CA ASP A 85 8.65 8.82 -11.94
C ASP A 85 7.65 7.71 -11.61
N ASP A 86 6.72 7.99 -10.72
CA ASP A 86 5.66 7.06 -10.33
C ASP A 86 4.69 6.78 -11.48
N GLN A 87 4.33 7.81 -12.25
CA GLN A 87 3.53 7.64 -13.47
C GLN A 87 4.22 6.74 -14.49
N SER A 88 5.56 6.83 -14.62
CA SER A 88 6.33 6.04 -15.56
C SER A 88 6.24 4.54 -15.28
N VAL A 89 6.09 4.14 -14.02
CA VAL A 89 5.89 2.74 -13.63
C VAL A 89 4.56 2.22 -14.15
N ILE A 90 3.50 2.98 -13.91
CA ILE A 90 2.16 2.58 -14.39
C ILE A 90 2.09 2.61 -15.93
N LYS A 91 2.75 3.60 -16.56
CA LYS A 91 2.85 3.66 -18.04
C LYS A 91 3.41 2.38 -18.66
N LYS A 92 4.43 1.78 -18.04
CA LYS A 92 5.05 0.54 -18.52
C LYS A 92 4.14 -0.70 -18.43
N LEU A 93 3.09 -0.62 -17.60
CA LEU A 93 2.13 -1.71 -17.42
C LEU A 93 0.94 -1.61 -18.39
N LEU A 94 0.75 -0.44 -18.97
CA LEU A 94 -0.34 -0.18 -19.92
C LEU A 94 0.10 -0.62 -21.31
N PRO A 95 -0.74 -1.33 -22.07
CA PRO A 95 -0.48 -1.64 -23.47
C PRO A 95 -0.41 -0.36 -24.32
N ASP A 96 0.56 -0.28 -25.21
CA ASP A 96 0.74 0.87 -26.13
C ASP A 96 -0.50 1.18 -26.99
N SER A 97 -1.33 0.16 -27.23
CA SER A 97 -2.53 0.25 -28.07
C SER A 97 -3.70 0.98 -27.39
N ILE A 98 -3.66 1.25 -26.08
CA ILE A 98 -4.80 1.79 -25.31
C ILE A 98 -4.71 3.32 -25.14
N GLY A 99 -3.79 3.96 -25.85
CA GLY A 99 -3.71 5.43 -25.86
C GLY A 99 -3.30 6.05 -24.51
N ASN A 100 -3.74 7.27 -24.28
CA ASN A 100 -3.22 8.13 -23.21
C ASN A 100 -3.82 7.84 -21.80
N PHE A 101 -4.09 6.57 -21.47
CA PHE A 101 -4.64 6.23 -20.14
C PHE A 101 -3.77 6.72 -18.99
N ALA A 102 -2.45 6.69 -19.18
CA ALA A 102 -1.52 7.18 -18.17
C ALA A 102 -1.56 8.70 -17.97
N ASP A 103 -2.01 9.44 -18.98
CA ASP A 103 -2.15 10.90 -18.88
C ASP A 103 -3.35 11.31 -18.00
N LEU A 104 -4.23 10.34 -17.67
CA LEU A 104 -5.32 10.53 -16.72
C LEU A 104 -4.85 10.49 -15.26
N LEU A 105 -3.72 9.84 -14.95
CA LEU A 105 -3.25 9.65 -13.58
C LEU A 105 -3.15 10.95 -12.76
N PRO A 106 -2.63 12.08 -13.29
CA PRO A 106 -2.54 13.33 -12.52
C PRO A 106 -3.88 14.04 -12.33
N VAL A 107 -4.87 13.74 -13.17
CA VAL A 107 -6.19 14.41 -13.19
C VAL A 107 -7.34 13.55 -12.63
N LEU A 108 -7.04 12.36 -12.12
CA LEU A 108 -8.03 11.53 -11.43
C LEU A 108 -8.60 12.28 -10.23
N ASP A 109 -9.90 12.16 -10.02
CA ASP A 109 -10.58 12.75 -8.87
C ASP A 109 -10.48 11.86 -7.61
N ILE A 110 -11.00 12.35 -6.49
CA ILE A 110 -11.07 11.59 -5.25
C ILE A 110 -11.94 10.35 -5.45
N GLY A 111 -11.41 9.18 -5.06
CA GLY A 111 -12.10 7.90 -5.26
C GLY A 111 -12.00 7.33 -6.67
N GLU A 112 -11.38 8.02 -7.62
CA GLU A 112 -11.11 7.48 -8.95
C GLU A 112 -9.77 6.74 -9.00
N ALA A 113 -9.72 5.67 -9.78
CA ALA A 113 -8.52 4.89 -10.00
C ALA A 113 -8.48 4.27 -11.41
N ILE A 114 -7.30 3.87 -11.81
CA ILE A 114 -7.07 3.03 -12.99
C ILE A 114 -6.72 1.64 -12.50
N ALA A 115 -7.54 0.64 -12.88
CA ALA A 115 -7.27 -0.76 -12.63
C ALA A 115 -6.60 -1.37 -13.87
N VAL A 116 -5.46 -2.04 -13.67
CA VAL A 116 -4.67 -2.71 -14.71
C VAL A 116 -4.01 -3.97 -14.19
N GLY A 117 -3.93 -5.00 -15.01
CA GLY A 117 -3.26 -6.27 -14.71
C GLY A 117 -4.11 -7.49 -15.06
N ASP A 118 -3.68 -8.65 -14.60
CA ASP A 118 -4.25 -9.95 -14.97
C ASP A 118 -5.74 -10.13 -14.56
N ALA A 119 -6.20 -9.38 -13.56
CA ALA A 119 -7.57 -9.44 -13.08
C ALA A 119 -8.55 -8.63 -13.95
N SER A 120 -8.05 -7.79 -14.85
CA SER A 120 -8.86 -6.97 -15.74
C SER A 120 -8.44 -7.23 -17.18
N LEU A 121 -9.39 -7.61 -18.05
CA LEU A 121 -9.11 -7.86 -19.48
C LEU A 121 -8.56 -6.62 -20.19
N LEU A 122 -8.98 -5.45 -19.76
CA LEU A 122 -8.52 -4.15 -20.28
C LEU A 122 -8.30 -3.18 -19.11
N PRO A 123 -7.31 -2.29 -19.20
CA PRO A 123 -7.19 -1.18 -18.27
C PRO A 123 -8.50 -0.39 -18.22
N SER A 124 -8.97 -0.13 -17.01
CA SER A 124 -10.27 0.49 -16.79
C SER A 124 -10.17 1.62 -15.77
N ARG A 125 -10.81 2.75 -16.06
CA ARG A 125 -11.05 3.78 -15.04
C ARG A 125 -12.22 3.32 -14.19
N ILE A 126 -12.03 3.28 -12.89
CA ILE A 126 -13.01 2.83 -11.91
C ILE A 126 -13.26 3.92 -10.88
N ILE A 127 -14.44 3.90 -10.28
CA ILE A 127 -14.81 4.70 -9.12
C ILE A 127 -14.91 3.75 -7.94
N ILE A 128 -14.20 4.07 -6.86
CA ILE A 128 -14.20 3.29 -5.63
C ILE A 128 -15.31 3.86 -4.74
N ASP A 129 -16.26 3.02 -4.36
CA ASP A 129 -17.36 3.41 -3.48
C ASP A 129 -16.83 3.78 -2.08
N GLU A 130 -17.46 4.77 -1.46
CA GLU A 130 -17.19 5.08 -0.06
C GLU A 130 -17.56 3.88 0.83
N PRO A 131 -16.71 3.53 1.83
CA PRO A 131 -17.03 2.45 2.74
C PRO A 131 -18.27 2.78 3.57
N GLN A 132 -19.15 1.79 3.75
CA GLN A 132 -20.38 1.96 4.57
C GLN A 132 -20.05 2.35 6.02
N GLN A 133 -18.96 1.83 6.55
CA GLN A 133 -18.40 2.23 7.84
C GLN A 133 -17.18 3.10 7.59
N LYS A 134 -17.32 4.41 7.78
CA LYS A 134 -16.18 5.33 7.64
C LYS A 134 -15.16 5.05 8.75
N PRO A 135 -13.87 4.93 8.40
CA PRO A 135 -12.83 4.80 9.40
C PRO A 135 -12.82 6.02 10.32
N ASN A 136 -12.68 5.80 11.62
CA ASN A 136 -12.56 6.88 12.59
C ASN A 136 -11.14 7.47 12.54
N SER A 137 -10.80 8.10 11.42
CA SER A 137 -9.56 8.84 11.28
C SER A 137 -9.80 10.26 11.78
N ALA A 138 -9.36 10.55 12.99
CA ALA A 138 -9.39 11.88 13.56
C ALA A 138 -8.34 12.77 12.87
N THR A 139 -8.60 13.19 11.64
CA THR A 139 -7.82 14.26 11.03
C THR A 139 -8.19 15.57 11.74
N VAL A 140 -7.21 16.17 12.40
CA VAL A 140 -7.37 17.47 13.06
C VAL A 140 -7.78 18.50 11.99
N LYS A 141 -8.90 19.14 12.19
CA LYS A 141 -9.33 20.24 11.34
C LYS A 141 -8.56 21.49 11.72
N PHE A 142 -7.42 21.70 11.10
CA PHE A 142 -6.48 22.77 11.42
C PHE A 142 -7.14 24.14 11.58
N TRP A 143 -8.03 24.51 10.67
CA TRP A 143 -8.70 25.82 10.70
C TRP A 143 -9.62 25.97 11.90
N ASP A 144 -10.34 24.91 12.28
CA ASP A 144 -11.22 24.91 13.43
C ASP A 144 -10.41 24.96 14.73
N GLU A 145 -9.29 24.24 14.80
CA GLU A 145 -8.42 24.20 15.97
C GLU A 145 -7.62 25.51 16.14
N TRP A 146 -7.15 26.10 15.05
CA TRP A 146 -6.45 27.40 15.10
C TRP A 146 -7.37 28.56 15.48
N SER A 147 -8.67 28.43 15.24
CA SER A 147 -9.67 29.45 15.64
C SER A 147 -10.07 29.34 17.11
N ARG A 148 -9.67 28.26 17.80
CA ARG A 148 -9.92 28.10 19.25
C ARG A 148 -8.86 28.85 20.04
N GLU A 149 -9.28 29.51 21.14
CA GLU A 149 -8.30 30.04 22.11
C GLU A 149 -7.43 28.90 22.61
N SER A 150 -6.11 29.09 22.53
CA SER A 150 -5.13 28.09 22.97
C SER A 150 -5.31 27.86 24.48
N VAL A 151 -5.84 26.72 24.87
CA VAL A 151 -5.64 26.20 26.21
C VAL A 151 -4.13 25.97 26.33
N SER A 152 -3.51 26.56 27.34
CA SER A 152 -2.07 26.41 27.56
C SER A 152 -1.74 24.91 27.69
N ASP A 153 -1.21 24.31 26.61
CA ASP A 153 -0.78 22.93 26.64
C ASP A 153 0.38 22.83 27.63
N ASP A 154 0.22 22.02 28.64
CA ASP A 154 1.31 21.68 29.55
C ASP A 154 2.31 20.76 28.79
N ILE A 155 3.23 21.40 28.07
CA ILE A 155 4.31 20.73 27.33
C ILE A 155 5.10 19.81 28.28
N GLY A 156 5.23 20.18 29.56
CA GLY A 156 5.89 19.37 30.57
C GLY A 156 5.19 18.02 30.79
N ALA A 157 3.85 18.03 30.87
CA ALA A 157 3.06 16.80 31.00
C ALA A 157 3.16 15.92 29.75
N ALA A 158 3.13 16.53 28.55
CA ALA A 158 3.29 15.80 27.29
C ALA A 158 4.67 15.13 27.17
N VAL A 159 5.75 15.83 27.54
CA VAL A 159 7.12 15.28 27.55
C VAL A 159 7.25 14.14 28.56
N LEU A 160 6.63 14.25 29.74
CA LEU A 160 6.62 13.17 30.73
C LEU A 160 5.86 11.94 30.25
N ALA A 161 4.71 12.12 29.57
CA ALA A 161 3.94 11.03 28.97
C ALA A 161 4.75 10.31 27.88
N MET A 162 5.42 11.05 27.01
CA MET A 162 6.28 10.50 25.95
C MET A 162 7.46 9.69 26.53
N ARG A 163 8.09 10.14 27.62
CA ARG A 163 9.17 9.40 28.29
C ARG A 163 8.70 8.11 28.96
N ARG A 164 7.43 8.02 29.37
CA ARG A 164 6.86 6.81 29.97
C ARG A 164 6.51 5.74 28.94
N GLN A 165 6.24 6.12 27.68
CA GLN A 165 5.96 5.17 26.59
C GLN A 165 7.22 4.52 26.03
N GLY A 166 8.40 5.07 26.30
CA GLY A 166 9.69 4.55 25.83
C GLY A 166 10.40 3.58 26.79
N ARG A 167 9.65 2.98 27.74
CA ARG A 167 10.20 1.97 28.66
C ARG A 167 9.51 0.62 28.47
#